data_aee3191ae828cc534bac20157afdc690
#
_entry.id   aee3191ae828cc534bac20157afdc690
#
_cell.length_a   1.000
_cell.length_b   1.000
_cell.length_c   1.000
_cell.angle_alpha   90.00
_cell.angle_beta   90.00
_cell.angle_gamma   90.00
#
_symmetry.space_group_name_H-M   'P 1'
#
loop_
_entity.id
_entity.type
_entity.pdbx_description
1 polymer ?
#
loop_
_entity_poly.entity_id
_entity_poly.type
_entity_poly.pdbx_seq_one_letter_code
_entity_poly.pdbx_strand_id
1 'polypeptide(L)'
;MTRRLNLILLGLAVVLLAPYYWFLLDNRHTVLPAKPISIAQLRALAGAIPGELPYELEIERAALSRLPGNLLVAGSGMKRKQVAYMAFRLPVRGGKAVMIESGINRAGAKTMNTENFDSDAQARVEAALDQAGLILVTHEHLDHLGALVSHGGAALYQAARLNAAQLPPSPWAAKLVWPGGVLPQPRIIGTAPQAVAPGIVVIPAPDSHTPGSKMIFVRLADGRELLFTGDISSFGQNWQEQRGRSRLIETWFAPENRDEVFAWLKTIQAWHTQAPGLLIVPGHDYEWLENPEHHLGAKFAFAPAAPR
;
A
#
# COMPACT_ATOMS: atom_id res chain seq x y z
N MET A 1 -37.46 -37.14 -4.54
CA MET A 1 -37.62 -35.80 -5.15
C MET A 1 -37.96 -35.97 -6.63
N THR A 2 -38.87 -35.14 -7.17
CA THR A 2 -39.25 -35.24 -8.60
C THR A 2 -38.16 -34.63 -9.48
N ARG A 3 -37.99 -35.12 -10.72
CA ARG A 3 -37.03 -34.60 -11.71
C ARG A 3 -37.15 -33.08 -11.88
N ARG A 4 -38.36 -32.56 -11.88
CA ARG A 4 -38.63 -31.10 -11.97
C ARG A 4 -38.09 -30.33 -10.78
N LEU A 5 -38.27 -30.85 -9.56
CA LEU A 5 -37.74 -30.21 -8.37
C LEU A 5 -36.19 -30.18 -8.37
N ASN A 6 -35.57 -31.28 -8.79
CA ASN A 6 -34.08 -31.35 -8.92
C ASN A 6 -33.56 -30.36 -9.96
N LEU A 7 -34.23 -30.17 -11.08
CA LEU A 7 -33.84 -29.18 -12.09
C LEU A 7 -34.01 -27.74 -11.58
N ILE A 8 -35.06 -27.46 -10.83
CA ILE A 8 -35.26 -26.14 -10.19
C ILE A 8 -34.15 -25.87 -9.18
N LEU A 9 -33.87 -26.83 -8.30
CA LEU A 9 -32.80 -26.70 -7.30
C LEU A 9 -31.41 -26.55 -7.95
N LEU A 10 -31.16 -27.28 -9.02
CA LEU A 10 -29.92 -27.12 -9.79
C LEU A 10 -29.84 -25.72 -10.43
N GLY A 11 -30.92 -25.25 -11.03
CA GLY A 11 -30.99 -23.90 -11.59
C GLY A 11 -30.75 -22.82 -10.55
N LEU A 12 -31.38 -22.94 -9.38
CA LEU A 12 -31.13 -22.03 -8.25
C LEU A 12 -29.68 -22.09 -7.75
N ALA A 13 -29.13 -23.29 -7.63
CA ALA A 13 -27.74 -23.46 -7.24
C ALA A 13 -26.80 -22.77 -8.23
N VAL A 14 -26.99 -22.93 -9.53
CA VAL A 14 -26.17 -22.27 -10.56
C VAL A 14 -26.32 -20.75 -10.47
N VAL A 15 -27.55 -20.23 -10.33
CA VAL A 15 -27.80 -18.78 -10.22
C VAL A 15 -27.12 -18.16 -9.00
N LEU A 16 -27.00 -18.88 -7.89
CA LEU A 16 -26.37 -18.39 -6.66
C LEU A 16 -24.85 -18.64 -6.66
N LEU A 17 -24.41 -19.83 -7.04
CA LEU A 17 -23.01 -20.24 -6.91
C LEU A 17 -22.13 -19.68 -8.04
N ALA A 18 -22.66 -19.49 -9.24
CA ALA A 18 -21.84 -18.95 -10.34
C ALA A 18 -21.42 -17.49 -10.10
N PRO A 19 -22.33 -16.56 -9.69
CA PRO A 19 -21.90 -15.21 -9.29
C PRO A 19 -20.99 -15.22 -8.07
N TYR A 20 -21.27 -16.04 -7.05
CA TYR A 20 -20.42 -16.19 -5.88
C TYR A 20 -19.00 -16.58 -6.27
N TYR A 21 -18.86 -17.63 -7.09
CA TYR A 21 -17.58 -18.05 -7.63
C TYR A 21 -16.91 -16.93 -8.41
N TRP A 22 -17.61 -16.34 -9.38
CA TRP A 22 -17.05 -15.33 -10.26
C TRP A 22 -16.57 -14.09 -9.52
N PHE A 23 -17.40 -13.56 -8.62
CA PHE A 23 -17.10 -12.31 -7.96
C PHE A 23 -16.14 -12.44 -6.76
N LEU A 24 -16.13 -13.58 -6.08
CA LEU A 24 -15.41 -13.71 -4.81
C LEU A 24 -14.29 -14.75 -4.80
N LEU A 25 -14.34 -15.75 -5.70
CA LEU A 25 -13.37 -16.84 -5.68
C LEU A 25 -12.47 -16.88 -6.91
N ASP A 26 -12.93 -16.36 -8.04
CA ASP A 26 -12.20 -16.43 -9.30
C ASP A 26 -10.90 -15.62 -9.25
N ASN A 27 -9.80 -16.33 -9.42
CA ASN A 27 -8.45 -15.76 -9.39
C ASN A 27 -7.78 -15.75 -10.79
N ARG A 28 -8.53 -16.03 -11.86
CA ARG A 28 -7.99 -16.03 -13.22
C ARG A 28 -7.60 -14.64 -13.69
N HIS A 29 -6.50 -14.56 -14.41
CA HIS A 29 -5.93 -13.36 -15.00
C HIS A 29 -5.17 -13.73 -16.28
N THR A 30 -4.86 -12.75 -17.12
CA THR A 30 -3.92 -12.93 -18.22
C THR A 30 -2.51 -13.08 -17.65
N VAL A 31 -1.80 -14.12 -18.05
CA VAL A 31 -0.46 -14.38 -17.55
C VAL A 31 0.53 -13.42 -18.22
N LEU A 32 0.85 -12.34 -17.56
CA LEU A 32 1.96 -11.46 -17.94
C LEU A 32 3.28 -11.93 -17.31
N PRO A 33 4.43 -11.62 -17.92
CA PRO A 33 5.74 -11.90 -17.31
C PRO A 33 5.94 -11.02 -16.06
N ALA A 34 6.80 -11.47 -15.17
CA ALA A 34 7.34 -10.62 -14.11
C ALA A 34 8.05 -9.40 -14.71
N LYS A 35 8.07 -8.28 -14.00
CA LYS A 35 8.73 -7.06 -14.48
C LYS A 35 10.24 -7.25 -14.57
N PRO A 36 10.90 -6.73 -15.61
CA PRO A 36 12.33 -6.94 -15.86
C PRO A 36 13.19 -6.02 -14.96
N ILE A 37 12.95 -6.05 -13.66
CA ILE A 37 13.68 -5.30 -12.64
C ILE A 37 14.28 -6.32 -11.67
N SER A 38 15.60 -6.28 -11.49
CA SER A 38 16.29 -7.19 -10.58
C SER A 38 16.45 -6.59 -9.18
N ILE A 39 16.52 -7.44 -8.16
CA ILE A 39 16.86 -7.01 -6.79
C ILE A 39 18.25 -6.38 -6.72
N ALA A 40 19.20 -6.84 -7.54
CA ALA A 40 20.53 -6.27 -7.66
C ALA A 40 20.49 -4.81 -8.15
N GLN A 41 19.62 -4.51 -9.11
CA GLN A 41 19.39 -3.14 -9.58
C GLN A 41 18.83 -2.25 -8.46
N LEU A 42 17.87 -2.73 -7.68
CA LEU A 42 17.31 -1.98 -6.54
C LEU A 42 18.37 -1.70 -5.48
N ARG A 43 19.23 -2.69 -5.16
CA ARG A 43 20.36 -2.53 -4.24
C ARG A 43 21.38 -1.52 -4.73
N ALA A 44 21.71 -1.54 -6.02
CA ALA A 44 22.60 -0.56 -6.63
C ALA A 44 22.05 0.87 -6.53
N LEU A 45 20.76 1.05 -6.84
CA LEU A 45 20.08 2.34 -6.71
C LEU A 45 19.99 2.80 -5.26
N ALA A 46 19.75 1.91 -4.30
CA ALA A 46 19.72 2.25 -2.88
C ALA A 46 21.10 2.75 -2.36
N GLY A 47 22.17 2.33 -3.01
CA GLY A 47 23.53 2.82 -2.72
C GLY A 47 23.95 4.05 -3.53
N ALA A 48 23.14 4.54 -4.46
CA ALA A 48 23.53 5.59 -5.40
C ALA A 48 23.60 7.00 -4.78
N ILE A 49 22.82 7.27 -3.74
CA ILE A 49 22.81 8.55 -3.04
C ILE A 49 23.58 8.36 -1.72
N PRO A 50 24.68 9.09 -1.50
CA PRO A 50 25.43 9.01 -0.25
C PRO A 50 24.66 9.69 0.89
N GLY A 51 24.83 9.19 2.12
CA GLY A 51 24.25 9.76 3.34
C GLY A 51 23.85 8.69 4.34
N GLU A 52 23.28 9.16 5.46
CA GLU A 52 22.79 8.30 6.53
C GLU A 52 21.55 7.54 6.08
N LEU A 53 21.55 6.23 6.33
CA LEU A 53 20.42 5.36 6.07
C LEU A 53 19.38 5.46 7.19
N PRO A 54 18.10 5.22 6.92
CA PRO A 54 17.13 4.99 7.97
C PRO A 54 17.59 3.82 8.87
N TYR A 55 17.37 3.93 10.18
CA TYR A 55 17.86 2.91 11.12
C TYR A 55 16.75 2.09 11.76
N GLU A 56 15.49 2.47 11.59
CA GLU A 56 14.34 1.83 12.22
C GLU A 56 13.10 1.95 11.35
N LEU A 57 12.16 1.04 11.55
CA LEU A 57 10.79 1.13 11.02
C LEU A 57 9.82 1.32 12.19
N GLU A 58 9.03 2.37 12.13
CA GLU A 58 7.93 2.63 13.04
C GLU A 58 6.61 2.65 12.25
N ILE A 59 5.57 2.06 12.83
CA ILE A 59 4.26 1.87 12.21
C ILE A 59 3.21 2.53 13.09
N GLU A 60 2.42 3.45 12.53
CA GLU A 60 1.27 4.04 13.22
C GLU A 60 -0.01 3.65 12.50
N ARG A 61 -1.01 3.16 13.24
CA ARG A 61 -2.30 2.75 12.71
C ARG A 61 -3.38 3.73 13.16
N ALA A 62 -3.84 4.57 12.23
CA ALA A 62 -4.86 5.58 12.53
C ALA A 62 -6.30 5.06 12.50
N ALA A 63 -6.57 3.98 11.76
CA ALA A 63 -7.90 3.40 11.67
C ALA A 63 -7.88 1.92 11.33
N LEU A 64 -9.03 1.29 11.47
CA LEU A 64 -9.26 -0.14 11.24
C LEU A 64 -10.65 -0.37 10.67
N SER A 65 -10.75 -1.29 9.71
CA SER A 65 -11.99 -1.91 9.24
C SER A 65 -11.86 -3.43 9.29
N ARG A 66 -12.98 -4.15 9.21
CA ARG A 66 -12.98 -5.60 9.07
C ARG A 66 -13.88 -6.01 7.91
N LEU A 67 -13.30 -6.71 6.94
CA LEU A 67 -14.00 -7.17 5.74
C LEU A 67 -13.86 -8.69 5.58
N PRO A 68 -14.86 -9.36 4.94
CA PRO A 68 -14.72 -10.77 4.59
C PRO A 68 -13.44 -11.03 3.77
N GLY A 69 -12.69 -12.08 4.11
CA GLY A 69 -11.42 -12.40 3.47
C GLY A 69 -11.50 -12.50 1.96
N ASN A 70 -12.58 -13.12 1.44
CA ASN A 70 -12.80 -13.25 0.00
C ASN A 70 -12.87 -11.92 -0.77
N LEU A 71 -13.21 -10.81 -0.11
CA LEU A 71 -13.20 -9.49 -0.76
C LEU A 71 -11.77 -9.00 -1.00
N LEU A 72 -10.89 -9.26 -0.04
CA LEU A 72 -9.53 -8.75 0.03
C LEU A 72 -8.51 -9.63 -0.70
N VAL A 73 -8.74 -10.94 -0.63
CA VAL A 73 -7.94 -11.98 -1.28
C VAL A 73 -8.90 -13.03 -1.83
N ALA A 74 -9.05 -13.09 -3.13
CA ALA A 74 -10.01 -13.98 -3.80
C ALA A 74 -9.84 -15.42 -3.33
N GLY A 75 -10.93 -16.03 -2.85
CA GLY A 75 -10.91 -17.43 -2.40
C GLY A 75 -10.26 -17.69 -1.04
N SER A 76 -9.96 -16.67 -0.23
CA SER A 76 -9.37 -16.86 1.12
C SER A 76 -10.40 -17.17 2.21
N GLY A 77 -11.68 -17.29 1.87
CA GLY A 77 -12.76 -17.61 2.81
C GLY A 77 -13.48 -16.38 3.36
N MET A 78 -14.48 -16.65 4.21
CA MET A 78 -15.37 -15.61 4.74
C MET A 78 -14.92 -15.08 6.11
N LYS A 79 -13.87 -15.67 6.74
CA LYS A 79 -13.32 -15.11 7.98
C LYS A 79 -12.93 -13.65 7.74
N ARG A 80 -13.38 -12.76 8.61
CA ARG A 80 -13.08 -11.33 8.47
C ARG A 80 -11.60 -11.07 8.77
N LYS A 81 -10.96 -10.30 7.90
CA LYS A 81 -9.59 -9.81 8.05
C LYS A 81 -9.62 -8.34 8.46
N GLN A 82 -8.62 -7.94 9.24
CA GLN A 82 -8.42 -6.53 9.57
C GLN A 82 -7.81 -5.81 8.37
N VAL A 83 -8.38 -4.67 8.01
CA VAL A 83 -7.85 -3.72 7.03
C VAL A 83 -7.36 -2.52 7.83
N ALA A 84 -6.07 -2.42 8.01
CA ALA A 84 -5.45 -1.34 8.79
C ALA A 84 -5.08 -0.15 7.89
N TYR A 85 -5.32 1.05 8.38
CA TYR A 85 -4.96 2.30 7.71
C TYR A 85 -3.74 2.89 8.41
N MET A 86 -2.58 2.80 7.77
CA MET A 86 -1.28 2.98 8.41
C MET A 86 -0.45 4.09 7.77
N ALA A 87 0.45 4.63 8.57
CA ALA A 87 1.58 5.41 8.11
C ALA A 87 2.87 4.82 8.71
N PHE A 88 3.98 4.99 8.00
CA PHE A 88 5.27 4.45 8.39
C PHE A 88 6.29 5.58 8.52
N ARG A 89 7.06 5.57 9.62
CA ARG A 89 8.16 6.49 9.83
C ARG A 89 9.49 5.72 9.83
N LEU A 90 10.45 6.28 9.13
CA LEU A 90 11.81 5.77 9.02
C LEU A 90 12.76 6.85 9.57
N PRO A 91 13.14 6.79 10.86
CA PRO A 91 14.06 7.74 11.46
C PRO A 91 15.46 7.65 10.84
N VAL A 92 16.11 8.82 10.67
CA VAL A 92 17.48 8.96 10.15
C VAL A 92 18.34 9.68 11.19
N ARG A 93 19.55 9.15 11.49
CA ARG A 93 20.44 9.73 12.50
C ARG A 93 20.92 11.12 12.06
N GLY A 94 20.77 12.10 12.94
CA GLY A 94 21.18 13.48 12.65
C GLY A 94 20.44 14.16 11.51
N GLY A 95 19.36 13.53 10.98
CA GLY A 95 18.57 14.04 9.88
C GLY A 95 17.07 14.07 10.19
N LYS A 96 16.29 14.51 9.20
CA LYS A 96 14.84 14.42 9.25
C LYS A 96 14.39 13.02 8.84
N ALA A 97 13.35 12.52 9.48
CA ALA A 97 12.77 11.22 9.14
C ALA A 97 12.18 11.20 7.72
N VAL A 98 12.04 9.99 7.19
CA VAL A 98 11.26 9.72 5.98
C VAL A 98 9.91 9.15 6.40
N MET A 99 8.85 9.67 5.80
CA MET A 99 7.50 9.13 5.94
C MET A 99 7.13 8.35 4.68
N ILE A 100 6.53 7.18 4.89
CA ILE A 100 5.89 6.39 3.83
C ILE A 100 4.43 6.24 4.21
N GLU A 101 3.53 6.57 3.32
CA GLU A 101 2.10 6.74 3.54
C GLU A 101 1.76 7.86 4.51
N SER A 102 0.57 8.38 4.40
CA SER A 102 0.03 9.35 5.36
C SER A 102 -1.16 8.79 6.15
N GLY A 103 -1.63 7.61 5.79
CA GLY A 103 -2.82 7.03 6.39
C GLY A 103 -4.09 7.80 6.03
N ILE A 104 -5.09 7.68 6.89
CA ILE A 104 -6.42 8.24 6.70
C ILE A 104 -6.72 9.30 7.75
N ASN A 105 -7.38 10.38 7.36
CA ASN A 105 -7.89 11.38 8.29
C ASN A 105 -9.31 11.04 8.78
N ARG A 106 -9.83 11.80 9.76
CA ARG A 106 -11.18 11.60 10.31
C ARG A 106 -12.28 11.66 9.25
N ALA A 107 -12.19 12.57 8.30
CA ALA A 107 -13.18 12.71 7.23
C ALA A 107 -13.16 11.49 6.30
N GLY A 108 -11.98 11.03 5.93
CA GLY A 108 -11.78 9.81 5.17
C GLY A 108 -12.27 8.57 5.91
N ALA A 109 -11.95 8.44 7.18
CA ALA A 109 -12.43 7.34 8.03
C ALA A 109 -13.96 7.28 8.07
N LYS A 110 -14.63 8.44 8.17
CA LYS A 110 -16.09 8.53 8.06
C LYS A 110 -16.60 8.13 6.67
N THR A 111 -15.95 8.59 5.60
CA THR A 111 -16.32 8.27 4.21
C THR A 111 -16.19 6.78 3.93
N MET A 112 -15.13 6.15 4.42
CA MET A 112 -14.86 4.71 4.28
C MET A 112 -15.59 3.85 5.31
N ASN A 113 -16.36 4.48 6.22
CA ASN A 113 -17.09 3.80 7.28
C ASN A 113 -16.23 2.85 8.10
N THR A 114 -15.06 3.33 8.55
CA THR A 114 -14.15 2.53 9.37
C THR A 114 -14.77 2.17 10.71
N GLU A 115 -14.45 0.99 11.25
CA GLU A 115 -14.98 0.53 12.54
C GLU A 115 -14.34 1.25 13.72
N ASN A 116 -13.08 1.66 13.57
CA ASN A 116 -12.30 2.34 14.59
C ASN A 116 -11.46 3.43 13.94
N PHE A 117 -11.40 4.59 14.57
CA PHE A 117 -10.53 5.70 14.20
C PHE A 117 -9.88 6.26 15.45
N ASP A 118 -8.55 6.24 15.49
CA ASP A 118 -7.72 6.78 16.59
C ASP A 118 -7.22 8.17 16.24
N SER A 119 -7.82 9.19 16.90
CA SER A 119 -7.44 10.60 16.70
C SER A 119 -6.05 10.93 17.24
N ASP A 120 -5.57 10.21 18.25
CA ASP A 120 -4.26 10.46 18.82
C ASP A 120 -3.17 9.87 17.92
N ALA A 121 -3.44 8.69 17.33
CA ALA A 121 -2.60 8.14 16.28
C ALA A 121 -2.52 9.07 15.06
N GLN A 122 -3.66 9.61 14.60
CA GLN A 122 -3.66 10.61 13.52
C GLN A 122 -2.83 11.84 13.89
N ALA A 123 -2.98 12.38 15.08
CA ALA A 123 -2.20 13.54 15.52
C ALA A 123 -0.68 13.25 15.53
N ARG A 124 -0.27 12.04 15.92
CA ARG A 124 1.13 11.61 15.82
C ARG A 124 1.61 11.51 14.37
N VAL A 125 0.77 11.02 13.47
CA VAL A 125 1.09 10.98 12.03
C VAL A 125 1.27 12.39 11.47
N GLU A 126 0.34 13.33 11.76
CA GLU A 126 0.41 14.72 11.31
C GLU A 126 1.68 15.42 11.83
N ALA A 127 2.00 15.24 13.11
CA ALA A 127 3.23 15.77 13.70
C ALA A 127 4.50 15.18 13.07
N ALA A 128 4.48 13.91 12.68
CA ALA A 128 5.58 13.25 11.98
C ALA A 128 5.72 13.76 10.53
N LEU A 129 4.61 13.99 9.84
CA LEU A 129 4.58 14.59 8.50
C LEU A 129 5.21 16.00 8.51
N ASP A 130 4.88 16.84 9.50
CA ASP A 130 5.44 18.19 9.64
C ASP A 130 6.96 18.21 9.83
N GLN A 131 7.50 17.15 10.43
CA GLN A 131 8.94 17.01 10.71
C GLN A 131 9.70 16.22 9.63
N ALA A 132 8.99 15.65 8.64
CA ALA A 132 9.60 14.82 7.62
C ALA A 132 10.50 15.61 6.67
N GLY A 133 11.61 15.00 6.26
CA GLY A 133 12.47 15.50 5.20
C GLY A 133 12.06 14.98 3.82
N LEU A 134 11.38 13.84 3.80
CA LEU A 134 10.89 13.16 2.61
C LEU A 134 9.57 12.47 2.95
N ILE A 135 8.57 12.62 2.08
CA ILE A 135 7.28 11.95 2.19
C ILE A 135 7.00 11.21 0.88
N LEU A 136 6.76 9.93 0.98
CA LEU A 136 6.42 9.05 -0.12
C LEU A 136 5.03 8.45 0.13
N VAL A 137 4.21 8.35 -0.91
CA VAL A 137 2.89 7.70 -0.83
C VAL A 137 2.79 6.73 -1.99
N THR A 138 2.41 5.49 -1.71
CA THR A 138 2.40 4.44 -2.74
C THR A 138 1.39 4.70 -3.85
N HIS A 139 0.23 5.28 -3.54
CA HIS A 139 -0.79 5.60 -4.52
C HIS A 139 -1.79 6.66 -4.01
N GLU A 140 -2.70 7.08 -4.88
CA GLU A 140 -3.55 8.25 -4.66
C GLU A 140 -4.89 7.98 -3.99
N HIS A 141 -5.13 6.81 -3.41
CA HIS A 141 -6.35 6.58 -2.65
C HIS A 141 -6.40 7.40 -1.35
N LEU A 142 -7.63 7.63 -0.88
CA LEU A 142 -7.93 8.46 0.28
C LEU A 142 -7.24 7.98 1.57
N ASP A 143 -7.10 6.70 1.74
CA ASP A 143 -6.51 6.05 2.91
C ASP A 143 -4.98 5.96 2.88
N HIS A 144 -4.36 6.41 1.80
CA HIS A 144 -2.90 6.52 1.65
C HIS A 144 -2.46 7.98 1.54
N LEU A 145 -3.12 8.77 0.70
CA LEU A 145 -2.76 10.17 0.43
C LEU A 145 -3.61 11.17 1.23
N GLY A 146 -4.75 10.73 1.76
CA GLY A 146 -5.77 11.64 2.30
C GLY A 146 -5.33 12.48 3.49
N ALA A 147 -4.55 11.94 4.43
CA ALA A 147 -4.09 12.73 5.57
C ALA A 147 -3.04 13.77 5.16
N LEU A 148 -2.11 13.44 4.25
CA LEU A 148 -1.16 14.39 3.67
C LEU A 148 -1.89 15.57 3.00
N VAL A 149 -2.89 15.27 2.18
CA VAL A 149 -3.65 16.29 1.46
C VAL A 149 -4.45 17.18 2.40
N SER A 150 -5.17 16.58 3.35
CA SER A 150 -6.02 17.36 4.27
C SER A 150 -5.23 18.19 5.29
N HIS A 151 -4.06 17.69 5.73
CA HIS A 151 -3.16 18.43 6.60
C HIS A 151 -2.55 19.61 5.86
N GLY A 152 -2.06 19.37 4.63
CA GLY A 152 -1.66 20.41 3.68
C GLY A 152 -0.47 21.26 4.12
N GLY A 153 -0.13 22.24 3.30
CA GLY A 153 0.91 23.22 3.60
C GLY A 153 2.13 23.15 2.68
N ALA A 154 2.71 24.33 2.39
CA ALA A 154 3.79 24.47 1.41
C ALA A 154 5.04 23.66 1.79
N ALA A 155 5.44 23.66 3.06
CA ALA A 155 6.61 22.91 3.53
C ALA A 155 6.39 21.39 3.39
N LEU A 156 5.21 20.90 3.74
CA LEU A 156 4.80 19.51 3.59
C LEU A 156 4.84 19.06 2.13
N TYR A 157 4.27 19.88 1.24
CA TYR A 157 4.27 19.58 -0.19
C TYR A 157 5.67 19.64 -0.82
N GLN A 158 6.60 20.42 -0.27
CA GLN A 158 8.00 20.40 -0.68
C GLN A 158 8.71 19.09 -0.30
N ALA A 159 8.37 18.49 0.84
CA ALA A 159 8.91 17.20 1.26
C ALA A 159 8.31 16.01 0.47
N ALA A 160 7.09 16.17 -0.07
CA ALA A 160 6.40 15.11 -0.78
C ALA A 160 7.01 14.83 -2.16
N ARG A 161 7.11 13.53 -2.51
CA ARG A 161 7.57 13.05 -3.83
C ARG A 161 6.42 12.26 -4.47
N LEU A 162 5.50 13.00 -5.08
CA LEU A 162 4.37 12.45 -5.82
C LEU A 162 4.71 12.37 -7.32
N ASN A 163 4.03 11.48 -8.05
CA ASN A 163 4.00 11.50 -9.50
C ASN A 163 2.77 12.27 -10.00
N ALA A 164 2.70 12.54 -11.31
CA ALA A 164 1.61 13.32 -11.90
C ALA A 164 0.24 12.65 -11.71
N ALA A 165 0.16 11.33 -11.75
CA ALA A 165 -1.09 10.61 -11.59
C ALA A 165 -1.61 10.59 -10.14
N GLN A 166 -0.79 10.94 -9.16
CA GLN A 166 -1.22 11.17 -7.77
C GLN A 166 -1.79 12.57 -7.52
N LEU A 167 -1.91 13.39 -8.55
CA LEU A 167 -2.41 14.76 -8.51
C LEU A 167 -3.64 14.91 -9.42
N PRO A 168 -4.55 15.86 -9.15
CA PRO A 168 -5.60 16.21 -10.11
C PRO A 168 -5.03 16.56 -11.49
N PRO A 169 -5.69 16.20 -12.59
CA PRO A 169 -7.07 15.68 -12.67
C PRO A 169 -7.23 14.15 -12.58
N SER A 170 -6.23 13.42 -12.11
CA SER A 170 -6.38 11.97 -11.90
C SER A 170 -7.67 11.63 -11.13
N PRO A 171 -8.43 10.59 -11.52
CA PRO A 171 -9.76 10.32 -10.99
C PRO A 171 -9.84 10.15 -9.47
N TRP A 172 -8.80 9.59 -8.86
CA TRP A 172 -8.74 9.39 -7.42
C TRP A 172 -8.26 10.65 -6.70
N ALA A 173 -7.20 11.29 -7.18
CA ALA A 173 -6.67 12.52 -6.60
C ALA A 173 -7.66 13.69 -6.69
N ALA A 174 -8.49 13.73 -7.74
CA ALA A 174 -9.55 14.72 -7.90
C ALA A 174 -10.70 14.61 -6.88
N LYS A 175 -10.84 13.46 -6.22
CA LYS A 175 -11.79 13.25 -5.12
C LYS A 175 -11.29 13.78 -3.78
N LEU A 176 -10.00 14.08 -3.66
CA LEU A 176 -9.40 14.65 -2.45
C LEU A 176 -9.62 16.16 -2.40
N VAL A 177 -9.84 16.68 -1.20
CA VAL A 177 -10.01 18.13 -1.00
C VAL A 177 -8.64 18.75 -0.75
N TRP A 178 -8.07 19.39 -1.76
CA TRP A 178 -6.79 20.07 -1.70
C TRP A 178 -6.96 21.47 -1.10
N PRO A 179 -6.40 21.77 0.07
CA PRO A 179 -6.58 23.05 0.74
C PRO A 179 -6.09 24.23 -0.13
N GLY A 180 -6.96 25.21 -0.30
CA GLY A 180 -6.65 26.43 -1.10
C GLY A 180 -6.38 26.17 -2.61
N GLY A 181 -6.65 24.93 -3.10
CA GLY A 181 -6.33 24.55 -4.48
C GLY A 181 -4.83 24.47 -4.77
N VAL A 182 -3.97 24.50 -3.76
CA VAL A 182 -2.51 24.42 -3.91
C VAL A 182 -2.12 22.96 -4.08
N LEU A 183 -1.39 22.66 -5.15
CA LEU A 183 -0.90 21.31 -5.45
C LEU A 183 0.63 21.26 -5.37
N PRO A 184 1.20 20.15 -4.87
CA PRO A 184 2.63 19.91 -4.99
C PRO A 184 3.02 19.71 -6.45
N GLN A 185 4.28 19.98 -6.78
CA GLN A 185 4.82 19.65 -8.10
C GLN A 185 5.13 18.15 -8.16
N PRO A 186 4.81 17.46 -9.27
CA PRO A 186 5.22 16.07 -9.45
C PRO A 186 6.75 15.98 -9.50
N ARG A 187 7.32 15.04 -8.72
CA ARG A 187 8.78 14.87 -8.57
C ARG A 187 9.26 13.45 -8.86
N ILE A 188 8.34 12.50 -8.98
CA ILE A 188 8.63 11.17 -9.49
C ILE A 188 8.26 11.15 -10.96
N ILE A 189 9.26 11.02 -11.83
CA ILE A 189 9.11 11.14 -13.28
C ILE A 189 9.49 9.83 -13.95
N GLY A 190 8.73 9.43 -14.94
CA GLY A 190 8.96 8.19 -15.70
C GLY A 190 8.54 6.92 -14.97
N THR A 191 8.91 5.79 -15.55
CA THR A 191 8.49 4.44 -15.12
C THR A 191 9.64 3.56 -14.62
N ALA A 192 10.88 4.05 -14.69
CA ALA A 192 12.04 3.32 -14.19
C ALA A 192 12.19 3.50 -12.66
N PRO A 193 12.73 2.49 -11.94
CA PRO A 193 13.12 2.66 -10.55
C PRO A 193 14.14 3.78 -10.38
N GLN A 194 13.98 4.58 -9.33
CA GLN A 194 14.84 5.74 -9.08
C GLN A 194 15.17 5.90 -7.60
N ALA A 195 16.43 6.18 -7.29
CA ALA A 195 16.86 6.57 -5.95
C ALA A 195 16.32 7.96 -5.61
N VAL A 196 15.75 8.13 -4.41
CA VAL A 196 15.16 9.41 -3.95
C VAL A 196 15.77 9.92 -2.66
N ALA A 197 16.45 9.05 -1.90
CA ALA A 197 17.22 9.37 -0.71
C ALA A 197 18.22 8.22 -0.44
N PRO A 198 19.20 8.39 0.47
CA PRO A 198 20.06 7.30 0.87
C PRO A 198 19.28 6.07 1.33
N GLY A 199 19.51 4.92 0.72
CA GLY A 199 18.82 3.67 1.01
C GLY A 199 17.39 3.56 0.45
N ILE A 200 16.84 4.56 -0.24
CA ILE A 200 15.43 4.58 -0.64
C ILE A 200 15.26 4.67 -2.15
N VAL A 201 14.54 3.70 -2.70
CA VAL A 201 14.24 3.60 -4.14
C VAL A 201 12.73 3.56 -4.34
N VAL A 202 12.22 4.43 -5.19
CA VAL A 202 10.85 4.39 -5.69
C VAL A 202 10.81 3.50 -6.93
N ILE A 203 9.85 2.60 -6.98
CA ILE A 203 9.61 1.67 -8.08
C ILE A 203 8.24 2.00 -8.66
N PRO A 204 8.15 2.81 -9.72
CA PRO A 204 6.87 3.10 -10.36
C PRO A 204 6.20 1.84 -10.88
N ALA A 205 4.92 1.72 -10.63
CA ALA A 205 4.07 0.61 -11.07
C ALA A 205 2.76 1.17 -11.64
N PRO A 206 2.86 2.08 -12.65
CA PRO A 206 1.69 2.78 -13.16
C PRO A 206 0.64 1.81 -13.68
N ASP A 207 -0.62 2.22 -13.60
CA ASP A 207 -1.77 1.47 -14.12
C ASP A 207 -1.89 0.04 -13.62
N SER A 208 -1.29 -0.27 -12.45
CA SER A 208 -1.52 -1.52 -11.73
C SER A 208 -2.75 -1.41 -10.84
N HIS A 209 -2.58 -1.07 -9.56
CA HIS A 209 -3.69 -0.84 -8.64
C HIS A 209 -4.38 0.52 -8.92
N THR A 210 -3.60 1.57 -9.15
CA THR A 210 -4.07 2.89 -9.63
C THR A 210 -3.10 3.45 -10.65
N PRO A 211 -3.47 4.52 -11.39
CA PRO A 211 -2.55 5.17 -12.33
C PRO A 211 -1.26 5.66 -11.68
N GLY A 212 -1.32 6.12 -10.43
CA GLY A 212 -0.17 6.65 -9.69
C GLY A 212 0.58 5.65 -8.83
N SER A 213 0.28 4.36 -8.93
CA SER A 213 0.87 3.31 -8.10
C SER A 213 2.38 3.21 -8.22
N LYS A 214 3.02 2.96 -7.08
CA LYS A 214 4.45 2.66 -6.95
C LYS A 214 4.71 1.84 -5.69
N MET A 215 5.80 1.10 -5.69
CA MET A 215 6.36 0.46 -4.51
C MET A 215 7.59 1.24 -4.03
N ILE A 216 8.01 0.99 -2.79
CA ILE A 216 9.16 1.66 -2.20
C ILE A 216 10.07 0.61 -1.59
N PHE A 217 11.30 0.52 -2.12
CA PHE A 217 12.35 -0.31 -1.55
C PHE A 217 13.19 0.53 -0.60
N VAL A 218 13.46 -0.01 0.59
CA VAL A 218 14.24 0.66 1.64
C VAL A 218 15.33 -0.29 2.14
N ARG A 219 16.57 0.22 2.21
CA ARG A 219 17.67 -0.42 2.91
C ARG A 219 17.94 0.32 4.21
N LEU A 220 17.86 -0.39 5.33
CA LEU A 220 18.14 0.15 6.65
C LEU A 220 19.65 0.09 6.98
N ALA A 221 20.07 0.86 7.97
CA ALA A 221 21.47 0.93 8.43
C ALA A 221 21.98 -0.39 9.03
N ASP A 222 21.10 -1.23 9.55
CA ASP A 222 21.43 -2.58 10.05
C ASP A 222 21.49 -3.65 8.96
N GLY A 223 21.24 -3.27 7.70
CA GLY A 223 21.27 -4.15 6.54
C GLY A 223 19.94 -4.80 6.18
N ARG A 224 18.88 -4.64 6.99
CA ARG A 224 17.53 -5.09 6.61
C ARG A 224 17.07 -4.37 5.34
N GLU A 225 16.36 -5.09 4.49
CA GLU A 225 15.76 -4.58 3.28
C GLU A 225 14.23 -4.72 3.37
N LEU A 226 13.50 -3.65 3.13
CA LEU A 226 12.05 -3.58 3.20
C LEU A 226 11.48 -3.26 1.83
N LEU A 227 10.35 -3.86 1.46
CA LEU A 227 9.58 -3.51 0.28
C LEU A 227 8.16 -3.15 0.67
N PHE A 228 7.83 -1.88 0.63
CA PHE A 228 6.47 -1.37 0.81
C PHE A 228 5.72 -1.54 -0.50
N THR A 229 4.71 -2.38 -0.48
CA THR A 229 3.98 -2.77 -1.70
C THR A 229 2.75 -1.92 -1.96
N GLY A 230 2.31 -1.14 -0.96
CA GLY A 230 1.00 -0.50 -1.02
C GLY A 230 -0.08 -1.53 -1.37
N ASP A 231 -1.01 -1.11 -2.18
CA ASP A 231 -2.18 -1.90 -2.52
C ASP A 231 -2.00 -2.85 -3.71
N ILE A 232 -0.81 -2.90 -4.30
CA ILE A 232 -0.42 -3.99 -5.20
C ILE A 232 -0.46 -5.32 -4.44
N SER A 233 -0.03 -5.31 -3.16
CA SER A 233 -0.21 -6.42 -2.23
C SER A 233 -0.72 -5.88 -0.90
N SER A 234 -2.01 -5.71 -0.75
CA SER A 234 -2.63 -5.21 0.49
C SER A 234 -2.43 -6.14 1.67
N PHE A 235 -2.33 -7.44 1.40
CA PHE A 235 -2.14 -8.51 2.39
C PHE A 235 -0.96 -9.40 2.02
N GLY A 236 -0.28 -9.96 3.01
CA GLY A 236 0.82 -10.91 2.81
C GLY A 236 0.41 -12.07 1.90
N GLN A 237 -0.80 -12.54 2.04
CA GLN A 237 -1.38 -13.62 1.26
C GLN A 237 -1.48 -13.30 -0.26
N ASN A 238 -1.62 -12.00 -0.67
CA ASN A 238 -1.69 -11.66 -2.09
C ASN A 238 -0.40 -12.08 -2.82
N TRP A 239 0.75 -11.66 -2.33
CA TRP A 239 2.02 -11.97 -2.99
C TRP A 239 2.48 -13.41 -2.76
N GLN A 240 2.20 -13.99 -1.56
CA GLN A 240 2.62 -15.35 -1.25
C GLN A 240 1.88 -16.41 -2.06
N GLU A 241 0.55 -16.28 -2.15
CA GLU A 241 -0.32 -17.24 -2.83
C GLU A 241 -0.66 -16.85 -4.26
N GLN A 242 -0.14 -15.72 -4.76
CA GLN A 242 -0.48 -15.17 -6.07
C GLN A 242 -2.00 -15.03 -6.24
N ARG A 243 -2.63 -14.32 -5.29
CA ARG A 243 -4.07 -14.05 -5.27
C ARG A 243 -4.35 -12.55 -5.32
N GLY A 244 -5.14 -12.14 -6.30
CA GLY A 244 -5.64 -10.77 -6.39
C GLY A 244 -6.80 -10.51 -5.41
N ARG A 245 -7.27 -9.27 -5.39
CA ARG A 245 -8.56 -8.94 -4.79
C ARG A 245 -9.70 -9.66 -5.52
N SER A 246 -10.87 -9.72 -4.88
CA SER A 246 -12.06 -10.24 -5.56
C SER A 246 -12.46 -9.36 -6.75
N ARG A 247 -13.03 -9.97 -7.78
CA ARG A 247 -13.57 -9.20 -8.92
C ARG A 247 -14.62 -8.19 -8.51
N LEU A 248 -15.34 -8.44 -7.40
CA LEU A 248 -16.27 -7.48 -6.84
C LEU A 248 -15.59 -6.16 -6.45
N ILE A 249 -14.47 -6.25 -5.74
CA ILE A 249 -13.70 -5.07 -5.30
C ILE A 249 -13.02 -4.40 -6.49
N GLU A 250 -12.30 -5.16 -7.31
CA GLU A 250 -11.53 -4.63 -8.43
C GLU A 250 -12.38 -4.03 -9.56
N THR A 251 -13.67 -4.37 -9.64
CA THR A 251 -14.55 -3.84 -10.69
C THR A 251 -15.33 -2.63 -10.23
N TRP A 252 -15.82 -2.62 -8.97
CA TRP A 252 -16.79 -1.61 -8.55
C TRP A 252 -16.34 -0.70 -7.42
N PHE A 253 -15.44 -1.14 -6.55
CA PHE A 253 -15.06 -0.36 -5.37
C PHE A 253 -13.68 0.29 -5.51
N ALA A 254 -12.70 -0.46 -5.99
CA ALA A 254 -11.35 0.00 -6.26
C ALA A 254 -10.88 -0.59 -7.60
N PRO A 255 -11.37 -0.04 -8.73
CA PRO A 255 -10.98 -0.52 -10.06
C PRO A 255 -9.48 -0.54 -10.25
N GLU A 256 -8.95 -1.70 -10.69
CA GLU A 256 -7.53 -1.90 -10.92
C GLU A 256 -7.29 -2.74 -12.20
N ASN A 257 -6.08 -2.68 -12.72
CA ASN A 257 -5.65 -3.56 -13.80
C ASN A 257 -5.13 -4.87 -13.21
N ARG A 258 -6.03 -5.85 -13.13
CA ARG A 258 -5.76 -7.16 -12.55
C ARG A 258 -4.50 -7.82 -13.12
N ASP A 259 -4.32 -7.80 -14.43
CA ASP A 259 -3.21 -8.47 -15.09
C ASP A 259 -1.87 -7.84 -14.72
N GLU A 260 -1.83 -6.51 -14.62
CA GLU A 260 -0.67 -5.74 -14.15
C GLU A 260 -0.38 -5.99 -12.67
N VAL A 261 -1.41 -6.03 -11.81
CA VAL A 261 -1.24 -6.38 -10.39
C VAL A 261 -0.61 -7.78 -10.27
N PHE A 262 -1.09 -8.77 -11.02
CA PHE A 262 -0.51 -10.11 -10.96
C PHE A 262 0.94 -10.17 -11.50
N ALA A 263 1.28 -9.40 -12.52
CA ALA A 263 2.66 -9.28 -12.97
C ALA A 263 3.58 -8.74 -11.86
N TRP A 264 3.10 -7.77 -11.07
CA TRP A 264 3.82 -7.25 -9.92
C TRP A 264 3.87 -8.23 -8.74
N LEU A 265 2.78 -8.94 -8.41
CA LEU A 265 2.79 -9.98 -7.37
C LEU A 265 3.84 -11.07 -7.70
N LYS A 266 3.90 -11.48 -8.96
CA LYS A 266 4.91 -12.42 -9.46
C LYS A 266 6.33 -11.85 -9.33
N THR A 267 6.50 -10.57 -9.57
CA THR A 267 7.78 -9.86 -9.42
C THR A 267 8.22 -9.83 -7.95
N ILE A 268 7.31 -9.47 -7.04
CA ILE A 268 7.56 -9.46 -5.58
C ILE A 268 7.98 -10.86 -5.12
N GLN A 269 7.27 -11.90 -5.54
CA GLN A 269 7.59 -13.28 -5.19
C GLN A 269 8.98 -13.70 -5.73
N ALA A 270 9.30 -13.30 -6.97
CA ALA A 270 10.62 -13.57 -7.56
C ALA A 270 11.74 -12.86 -6.79
N TRP A 271 11.56 -11.59 -6.39
CA TRP A 271 12.53 -10.87 -5.58
C TRP A 271 12.71 -11.51 -4.20
N HIS A 272 11.64 -11.89 -3.53
CA HIS A 272 11.72 -12.56 -2.23
C HIS A 272 12.41 -13.93 -2.34
N THR A 273 12.15 -14.68 -3.42
CA THR A 273 12.83 -15.96 -3.70
C THR A 273 14.34 -15.77 -3.91
N GLN A 274 14.74 -14.72 -4.64
CA GLN A 274 16.16 -14.38 -4.87
C GLN A 274 16.85 -13.78 -3.64
N ALA A 275 16.10 -13.13 -2.78
CA ALA A 275 16.57 -12.49 -1.56
C ALA A 275 15.60 -12.81 -0.41
N PRO A 276 15.71 -13.98 0.24
CA PRO A 276 14.78 -14.38 1.30
C PRO A 276 14.78 -13.46 2.53
N GLY A 277 15.81 -12.64 2.69
CA GLY A 277 15.89 -11.58 3.71
C GLY A 277 15.14 -10.29 3.35
N LEU A 278 14.56 -10.18 2.15
CA LEU A 278 13.71 -9.04 1.79
C LEU A 278 12.38 -9.12 2.53
N LEU A 279 12.13 -8.16 3.39
CA LEU A 279 10.92 -8.08 4.22
C LEU A 279 9.82 -7.35 3.44
N ILE A 280 8.73 -8.05 3.16
CA ILE A 280 7.59 -7.45 2.44
C ILE A 280 6.66 -6.77 3.44
N VAL A 281 6.32 -5.51 3.17
CA VAL A 281 5.43 -4.65 3.96
C VAL A 281 4.14 -4.43 3.17
N PRO A 282 3.08 -5.23 3.40
CA PRO A 282 1.78 -5.10 2.74
C PRO A 282 1.08 -3.80 3.15
N GLY A 283 0.20 -3.29 2.26
CA GLY A 283 -0.47 -2.00 2.47
C GLY A 283 -1.41 -1.95 3.68
N HIS A 284 -2.10 -3.06 4.02
CA HIS A 284 -3.18 -3.07 5.01
C HIS A 284 -3.11 -4.20 6.04
N ASP A 285 -2.13 -5.09 5.96
CA ASP A 285 -2.06 -6.31 6.77
C ASP A 285 -1.28 -6.09 8.07
N TYR A 286 -1.90 -5.41 9.04
CA TYR A 286 -1.27 -5.13 10.33
C TYR A 286 -0.96 -6.41 11.12
N GLU A 287 -1.84 -7.43 11.04
CA GLU A 287 -1.60 -8.74 11.68
C GLU A 287 -0.36 -9.43 11.10
N TRP A 288 -0.11 -9.29 9.79
CA TRP A 288 1.13 -9.72 9.14
C TRP A 288 2.35 -8.99 9.70
N LEU A 289 2.26 -7.68 9.84
CA LEU A 289 3.37 -6.86 10.29
C LEU A 289 3.73 -7.10 11.76
N GLU A 290 2.72 -7.38 12.61
CA GLU A 290 2.92 -7.72 14.03
C GLU A 290 3.45 -9.14 14.25
N ASN A 291 3.30 -10.05 13.27
CA ASN A 291 3.71 -11.44 13.44
C ASN A 291 5.24 -11.55 13.56
N PRO A 292 5.76 -12.01 14.72
CA PRO A 292 7.20 -12.11 14.95
C PRO A 292 7.91 -13.07 13.97
N GLU A 293 7.20 -14.02 13.38
CA GLU A 293 7.75 -14.94 12.39
C GLU A 293 8.21 -14.23 11.10
N HIS A 294 7.67 -13.05 10.82
CA HIS A 294 8.08 -12.25 9.66
C HIS A 294 9.31 -11.37 9.93
N HIS A 295 9.84 -11.37 11.15
CA HIS A 295 11.09 -10.72 11.55
C HIS A 295 11.21 -9.24 11.14
N LEU A 296 10.08 -8.53 11.05
CA LEU A 296 10.06 -7.13 10.59
C LEU A 296 10.87 -6.20 11.50
N GLY A 297 10.89 -6.48 12.81
CA GLY A 297 11.63 -5.68 13.80
C GLY A 297 11.15 -4.23 13.85
N ALA A 298 9.85 -4.01 13.68
CA ALA A 298 9.24 -2.69 13.70
C ALA A 298 8.78 -2.30 15.10
N LYS A 299 8.65 -0.99 15.35
CA LYS A 299 7.89 -0.44 16.48
C LYS A 299 6.47 -0.14 16.05
N PHE A 300 5.49 -0.50 16.85
CA PHE A 300 4.06 -0.36 16.56
C PHE A 300 3.44 0.87 17.24
N ALA A 301 4.18 1.96 17.23
CA ALA A 301 3.75 3.34 17.45
C ALA A 301 4.90 4.27 17.03
N PHE A 302 4.58 5.49 16.63
CA PHE A 302 5.62 6.52 16.44
C PHE A 302 6.16 6.95 17.80
N ALA A 303 7.48 7.00 17.94
CA ALA A 303 8.09 7.59 19.11
C ALA A 303 7.65 9.06 19.25
N PRO A 304 7.41 9.55 20.47
CA PRO A 304 7.10 10.96 20.68
C PRO A 304 8.13 11.85 19.98
N ALA A 305 7.67 12.98 19.42
CA ALA A 305 8.59 13.98 18.90
C ALA A 305 9.54 14.43 20.04
N ALA A 306 10.84 14.49 19.75
CA ALA A 306 11.77 15.07 20.70
C ALA A 306 11.33 16.51 21.04
N PRO A 307 11.34 16.93 22.30
CA PRO A 307 11.04 18.31 22.65
C PRO A 307 11.99 19.23 21.88
N ARG A 308 11.42 20.31 21.31
CA ARG A 308 12.18 21.33 20.58
C ARG A 308 13.07 22.14 21.53
#